data_3b27e3088f995888d9761d7f60728c3a
#
_entry.id   3b27e3088f995888d9761d7f60728c3a
#
_cell.length_a   1.000
_cell.length_b   1.000
_cell.length_c   1.000
_cell.angle_alpha   90.00
_cell.angle_beta   90.00
_cell.angle_gamma   90.00
#
_symmetry.space_group_name_H-M   'P 1'
#
loop_
_entity.id
_entity.type
_entity.pdbx_description
1 polymer ?
#
loop_
_entity_poly.entity_id
_entity_poly.type
_entity_poly.pdbx_seq_one_letter_code
_entity_poly.pdbx_strand_id
1 'polypeptide(L)'
;MRCLLGLDIGTTSTIGILIDTEGGILATASRPSALVSRHANWAEEDTGLWWSNVCELVPDLLQSTGLEAVAIAAVGVTGMVPTVILLDDSGRPLRPSIQQNDARAVDEIEELKGRIDGDDWFRRTGGSINQQVVAPKLLWLARNEPDCFGQARTVMGSYDYITYRLTGDASIEGNWALEAGFYNLAQGGLDEDLVRLAGISPDRLPPLRASGEPAGAVTQQAAGETGLVAGTPVVTGCADHIASAFVAGACEQCDLVVKFGGAGDIMLTSERPVTDPRMFIDFHIVPGLYVSNGCMAASGSVLNWIVAQLGQGEAEAARAAGQSPHAWLDDQASDLPPGAGGLVLLPYFLGEKTPLHDPRAKGTLVGLGLHHELRHIWRAALESVAFGFRHHMDVFEEMDCGVGRVLACDGGAASDLWMQITADVLERPVERLLEHPGSSLGAAFVAGMGTGVLDDWSAIGRYARCDRVFEPDGSRTEAYRDAYGIYRDLYRRLETLYPALADLPAA
;
A
#
# COMPACT_ATOMS: atom_id res chain seq x y z
N MET A 1 -20.93 20.91 -15.74
CA MET A 1 -19.56 20.42 -15.47
C MET A 1 -19.66 18.91 -15.30
N ARG A 2 -18.80 18.12 -15.94
CA ARG A 2 -18.69 16.67 -15.69
C ARG A 2 -17.67 16.43 -14.57
N CYS A 3 -17.97 15.52 -13.69
CA CYS A 3 -17.06 15.09 -12.63
C CYS A 3 -16.95 13.56 -12.58
N LEU A 4 -15.94 13.07 -11.89
CA LEU A 4 -15.65 11.66 -11.68
C LEU A 4 -15.69 11.37 -10.18
N LEU A 5 -16.27 10.26 -9.80
CA LEU A 5 -16.33 9.80 -8.41
C LEU A 5 -15.33 8.67 -8.19
N GLY A 6 -14.46 8.83 -7.20
CA GLY A 6 -13.58 7.78 -6.68
C GLY A 6 -13.97 7.40 -5.27
N LEU A 7 -14.01 6.11 -5.01
CA LEU A 7 -14.29 5.53 -3.69
C LEU A 7 -13.09 4.68 -3.26
N ASP A 8 -12.65 4.84 -2.03
CA ASP A 8 -11.55 4.04 -1.45
C ASP A 8 -12.04 3.31 -0.20
N ILE A 9 -11.90 1.99 -0.21
CA ILE A 9 -12.26 1.11 0.89
C ILE A 9 -11.03 0.76 1.70
N GLY A 10 -10.65 1.67 2.58
CA GLY A 10 -9.45 1.52 3.42
C GLY A 10 -9.75 0.91 4.79
N THR A 11 -8.71 0.40 5.46
CA THR A 11 -8.78 -0.29 6.77
C THR A 11 -9.34 0.59 7.89
N THR A 12 -9.09 1.89 7.86
CA THR A 12 -9.51 2.82 8.92
C THR A 12 -10.67 3.72 8.51
N SER A 13 -10.90 3.85 7.20
CA SER A 13 -11.95 4.72 6.66
C SER A 13 -12.33 4.34 5.25
N THR A 14 -13.57 4.60 4.89
CA THR A 14 -14.02 4.71 3.50
C THR A 14 -13.92 6.17 3.09
N ILE A 15 -13.29 6.45 1.95
CA ILE A 15 -13.07 7.80 1.43
C ILE A 15 -13.77 7.95 0.09
N GLY A 16 -14.44 9.08 -0.10
CA GLY A 16 -15.00 9.46 -1.39
C GLY A 16 -14.39 10.78 -1.87
N ILE A 17 -14.13 10.89 -3.17
CA ILE A 17 -13.62 12.09 -3.82
C ILE A 17 -14.39 12.40 -5.09
N LEU A 18 -14.67 13.67 -5.32
CA LEU A 18 -15.15 14.18 -6.61
C LEU A 18 -14.06 15.03 -7.25
N ILE A 19 -13.74 14.73 -8.49
CA ILE A 19 -12.79 15.50 -9.30
C ILE A 19 -13.46 16.01 -10.59
N ASP A 20 -13.00 17.15 -11.08
CA ASP A 20 -13.31 17.58 -12.46
C ASP A 20 -12.32 16.98 -13.46
N THR A 21 -12.43 17.32 -14.74
CA THR A 21 -11.55 16.84 -15.82
C THR A 21 -10.34 17.76 -16.06
N GLU A 22 -10.23 18.86 -15.31
CA GLU A 22 -9.23 19.91 -15.54
C GLU A 22 -8.10 19.93 -14.50
N GLY A 23 -8.19 19.09 -13.47
CA GLY A 23 -7.19 18.98 -12.40
C GLY A 23 -7.69 19.52 -11.05
N GLY A 24 -8.98 19.77 -10.91
CA GLY A 24 -9.60 20.22 -9.68
C GLY A 24 -10.15 19.08 -8.83
N ILE A 25 -9.79 19.07 -7.54
CA ILE A 25 -10.47 18.28 -6.54
C ILE A 25 -11.64 19.11 -6.03
N LEU A 26 -12.88 18.65 -6.30
CA LEU A 26 -14.11 19.39 -6.00
C LEU A 26 -14.53 19.19 -4.53
N ALA A 27 -14.45 17.97 -4.05
CA ALA A 27 -14.74 17.61 -2.67
C ALA A 27 -14.09 16.28 -2.29
N THR A 28 -13.80 16.13 -1.00
CA THR A 28 -13.39 14.87 -0.37
C THR A 28 -14.17 14.70 0.93
N ALA A 29 -14.62 13.49 1.20
CA ALA A 29 -15.29 13.14 2.45
C ALA A 29 -14.84 11.75 2.91
N SER A 30 -14.92 11.48 4.21
CA SER A 30 -14.55 10.18 4.78
C SER A 30 -15.54 9.72 5.85
N ARG A 31 -15.62 8.41 6.02
CA ARG A 31 -16.36 7.74 7.08
C ARG A 31 -15.45 6.69 7.72
N PRO A 32 -15.48 6.53 9.05
CA PRO A 32 -14.64 5.55 9.71
C PRO A 32 -15.02 4.12 9.30
N SER A 33 -14.01 3.29 9.10
CA SER A 33 -14.14 1.83 9.08
C SER A 33 -13.75 1.26 10.44
N ALA A 34 -14.14 0.03 10.73
CA ALA A 34 -13.90 -0.61 12.02
C ALA A 34 -13.25 -1.97 11.82
N LEU A 35 -11.94 -2.03 12.00
CA LEU A 35 -11.23 -3.29 12.07
C LEU A 35 -11.54 -3.99 13.41
N VAL A 36 -11.99 -5.23 13.34
CA VAL A 36 -12.34 -6.05 14.50
C VAL A 36 -11.35 -7.21 14.64
N SER A 37 -10.70 -7.31 15.78
CA SER A 37 -9.81 -8.41 16.14
C SER A 37 -10.40 -9.17 17.34
N ARG A 38 -11.17 -10.21 17.08
CA ARG A 38 -11.84 -11.02 18.13
C ARG A 38 -10.89 -12.03 18.77
N HIS A 39 -9.87 -12.41 18.06
CA HIS A 39 -8.81 -13.33 18.50
C HIS A 39 -7.46 -12.75 18.13
N ALA A 40 -6.41 -13.20 18.81
CA ALA A 40 -5.05 -12.83 18.43
C ALA A 40 -4.80 -13.19 16.95
N ASN A 41 -4.17 -12.29 16.21
CA ASN A 41 -3.85 -12.43 14.79
C ASN A 41 -5.04 -12.44 13.81
N TRP A 42 -6.28 -12.19 14.28
CA TRP A 42 -7.43 -12.03 13.42
C TRP A 42 -7.65 -10.56 13.08
N ALA A 43 -8.03 -10.31 11.84
CA ALA A 43 -8.40 -8.99 11.35
C ALA A 43 -9.60 -9.11 10.40
N GLU A 44 -10.73 -8.58 10.82
CA GLU A 44 -12.02 -8.67 10.11
C GLU A 44 -12.69 -7.30 10.01
N GLU A 45 -13.47 -7.11 8.93
CA GLU A 45 -14.31 -5.92 8.78
C GLU A 45 -15.70 -6.28 8.26
N ASP A 46 -16.70 -5.49 8.66
CA ASP A 46 -18.08 -5.63 8.21
C ASP A 46 -18.24 -4.97 6.83
N THR A 47 -18.47 -5.78 5.81
CA THR A 47 -18.76 -5.32 4.45
C THR A 47 -20.03 -4.48 4.34
N GLY A 48 -20.98 -4.67 5.26
CA GLY A 48 -22.19 -3.86 5.37
C GLY A 48 -21.88 -2.43 5.77
N LEU A 49 -20.88 -2.21 6.65
CA LEU A 49 -20.41 -0.88 7.03
C LEU A 49 -19.78 -0.16 5.83
N TRP A 50 -18.97 -0.84 5.01
CA TRP A 50 -18.40 -0.22 3.81
C TRP A 50 -19.48 0.29 2.86
N TRP A 51 -20.50 -0.52 2.63
CA TRP A 51 -21.61 -0.11 1.78
C TRP A 51 -22.43 1.04 2.38
N SER A 52 -22.70 1.00 3.69
CA SER A 52 -23.37 2.10 4.41
C SER A 52 -22.57 3.40 4.28
N ASN A 53 -21.25 3.33 4.46
CA ASN A 53 -20.36 4.46 4.28
C ASN A 53 -20.47 5.06 2.86
N VAL A 54 -20.48 4.22 1.81
CA VAL A 54 -20.67 4.67 0.43
C VAL A 54 -22.01 5.38 0.26
N CYS A 55 -23.09 4.81 0.81
CA CYS A 55 -24.42 5.41 0.76
C CYS A 55 -24.53 6.77 1.46
N GLU A 56 -23.72 7.01 2.47
CA GLU A 56 -23.64 8.30 3.16
C GLU A 56 -22.71 9.30 2.46
N LEU A 57 -21.55 8.82 1.97
CA LEU A 57 -20.52 9.68 1.37
C LEU A 57 -20.99 10.34 0.07
N VAL A 58 -21.72 9.62 -0.78
CA VAL A 58 -22.12 10.15 -2.10
C VAL A 58 -23.05 11.36 -1.96
N PRO A 59 -24.14 11.32 -1.16
CA PRO A 59 -24.98 12.49 -0.92
C PRO A 59 -24.22 13.66 -0.31
N ASP A 60 -23.31 13.40 0.65
CA ASP A 60 -22.53 14.46 1.30
C ASP A 60 -21.60 15.19 0.31
N LEU A 61 -20.92 14.42 -0.57
CA LEU A 61 -20.08 14.98 -1.61
C LEU A 61 -20.88 15.85 -2.58
N LEU A 62 -22.06 15.40 -3.00
CA LEU A 62 -22.96 16.15 -3.87
C LEU A 62 -23.47 17.42 -3.19
N GLN A 63 -23.88 17.31 -1.93
CA GLN A 63 -24.34 18.46 -1.15
C GLN A 63 -23.24 19.52 -0.95
N SER A 64 -22.01 19.07 -0.61
CA SER A 64 -20.89 20.00 -0.37
C SER A 64 -20.46 20.78 -1.60
N THR A 65 -20.63 20.19 -2.80
CA THR A 65 -20.29 20.82 -4.09
C THR A 65 -21.47 21.57 -4.72
N GLY A 66 -22.69 21.30 -4.28
CA GLY A 66 -23.90 21.79 -4.94
C GLY A 66 -24.17 21.17 -6.32
N LEU A 67 -23.51 20.07 -6.63
CA LEU A 67 -23.68 19.34 -7.90
C LEU A 67 -24.88 18.39 -7.82
N GLU A 68 -25.55 18.22 -8.96
CA GLU A 68 -26.54 17.16 -9.12
C GLU A 68 -25.86 15.84 -9.51
N ALA A 69 -26.39 14.70 -9.10
CA ALA A 69 -25.83 13.38 -9.36
C ALA A 69 -25.59 13.08 -10.85
N VAL A 70 -26.35 13.68 -11.74
CA VAL A 70 -26.18 13.58 -13.21
C VAL A 70 -24.84 14.15 -13.70
N ALA A 71 -24.17 14.97 -12.88
CA ALA A 71 -22.83 15.47 -13.19
C ALA A 71 -21.75 14.40 -13.10
N ILE A 72 -21.99 13.33 -12.31
CA ILE A 72 -21.05 12.20 -12.15
C ILE A 72 -21.07 11.37 -13.44
N ALA A 73 -19.98 11.47 -14.21
CA ALA A 73 -19.84 10.79 -15.50
C ALA A 73 -19.44 9.33 -15.39
N ALA A 74 -18.67 8.98 -14.34
CA ALA A 74 -18.25 7.63 -14.06
C ALA A 74 -17.85 7.44 -12.57
N VAL A 75 -17.84 6.19 -12.12
CA VAL A 75 -17.45 5.78 -10.78
C VAL A 75 -16.32 4.75 -10.85
N GLY A 76 -15.28 4.95 -10.07
CA GLY A 76 -14.21 3.98 -9.82
C GLY A 76 -14.09 3.66 -8.33
N VAL A 77 -13.65 2.45 -8.04
CA VAL A 77 -13.48 1.97 -6.66
C VAL A 77 -12.07 1.45 -6.48
N THR A 78 -11.43 1.80 -5.38
CA THR A 78 -10.15 1.23 -4.94
C THR A 78 -10.30 0.72 -3.51
N GLY A 79 -9.36 -0.06 -3.06
CA GLY A 79 -9.38 -0.51 -1.67
C GLY A 79 -8.26 -1.48 -1.34
N MET A 80 -8.24 -1.86 -0.07
CA MET A 80 -7.26 -2.78 0.48
C MET A 80 -7.30 -4.16 -0.19
N VAL A 81 -6.13 -4.71 -0.41
CA VAL A 81 -5.90 -5.98 -1.12
C VAL A 81 -4.80 -6.80 -0.43
N PRO A 82 -4.87 -8.14 -0.48
CA PRO A 82 -6.05 -8.93 -0.81
C PRO A 82 -6.95 -9.15 0.41
N THR A 83 -8.24 -8.98 0.24
CA THR A 83 -9.23 -9.32 1.25
C THR A 83 -10.07 -10.52 0.80
N VAL A 84 -10.76 -11.19 1.73
CA VAL A 84 -11.61 -12.36 1.42
C VAL A 84 -13.04 -12.08 1.81
N ILE A 85 -13.93 -12.08 0.84
CA ILE A 85 -15.38 -11.99 1.01
C ILE A 85 -16.01 -13.23 0.39
N LEU A 86 -16.87 -13.88 1.15
CA LEU A 86 -17.68 -15.01 0.69
C LEU A 86 -19.12 -14.56 0.51
N LEU A 87 -19.67 -14.71 -0.70
CA LEU A 87 -21.07 -14.39 -1.00
C LEU A 87 -21.90 -15.66 -1.22
N ASP A 88 -23.17 -15.63 -0.79
CA ASP A 88 -24.16 -16.67 -1.10
C ASP A 88 -24.70 -16.54 -2.55
N ASP A 89 -25.65 -17.39 -2.92
CA ASP A 89 -26.30 -17.39 -4.23
C ASP A 89 -27.15 -16.15 -4.52
N SER A 90 -27.48 -15.37 -3.49
CA SER A 90 -28.17 -14.08 -3.60
C SER A 90 -27.22 -12.88 -3.59
N GLY A 91 -25.90 -13.11 -3.55
CA GLY A 91 -24.87 -12.06 -3.50
C GLY A 91 -24.72 -11.41 -2.12
N ARG A 92 -25.21 -12.03 -1.04
CA ARG A 92 -25.05 -11.50 0.33
C ARG A 92 -23.79 -12.05 0.97
N PRO A 93 -23.04 -11.21 1.69
CA PRO A 93 -21.90 -11.66 2.49
C PRO A 93 -22.34 -12.67 3.55
N LEU A 94 -21.65 -13.79 3.63
CA LEU A 94 -21.90 -14.86 4.59
C LEU A 94 -21.27 -14.60 5.96
N ARG A 95 -20.26 -13.74 5.98
CA ARG A 95 -19.50 -13.36 7.17
C ARG A 95 -18.76 -12.03 6.96
N PRO A 96 -18.20 -11.41 8.02
CA PRO A 96 -17.26 -10.31 7.85
C PRO A 96 -16.08 -10.70 6.96
N SER A 97 -15.53 -9.73 6.20
CA SER A 97 -14.36 -9.97 5.36
C SER A 97 -13.13 -10.31 6.21
N ILE A 98 -12.24 -11.17 5.69
CA ILE A 98 -10.92 -11.39 6.27
C ILE A 98 -9.95 -10.44 5.58
N GLN A 99 -9.20 -9.68 6.39
CA GLN A 99 -8.30 -8.64 5.91
C GLN A 99 -6.94 -9.19 5.47
N GLN A 100 -6.18 -8.37 4.71
CA GLN A 100 -4.85 -8.73 4.23
C GLN A 100 -3.88 -9.06 5.38
N ASN A 101 -3.93 -8.30 6.47
CA ASN A 101 -3.06 -8.45 7.64
C ASN A 101 -3.52 -9.53 8.63
N ASP A 102 -4.58 -10.28 8.30
CA ASP A 102 -5.03 -11.41 9.09
C ASP A 102 -4.06 -12.59 8.99
N ALA A 103 -3.61 -13.08 10.12
CA ALA A 103 -2.62 -14.15 10.20
C ALA A 103 -3.17 -15.43 10.89
N ARG A 104 -4.49 -15.72 10.72
CA ARG A 104 -5.11 -16.91 11.32
C ARG A 104 -4.71 -18.22 10.68
N ALA A 105 -4.32 -18.23 9.40
CA ALA A 105 -4.14 -19.43 8.57
C ALA A 105 -2.67 -19.91 8.54
N VAL A 106 -1.97 -19.87 9.69
CA VAL A 106 -0.54 -20.26 9.78
C VAL A 106 -0.33 -21.72 9.39
N ASP A 107 -1.17 -22.62 9.89
CA ASP A 107 -1.06 -24.05 9.61
C ASP A 107 -1.36 -24.36 8.14
N GLU A 108 -2.30 -23.63 7.55
CA GLU A 108 -2.67 -23.76 6.14
C GLU A 108 -1.60 -23.20 5.18
N ILE A 109 -0.80 -22.22 5.62
CA ILE A 109 0.40 -21.78 4.88
C ILE A 109 1.38 -22.94 4.75
N GLU A 110 1.69 -23.63 5.84
CA GLU A 110 2.62 -24.76 5.83
C GLU A 110 2.03 -25.97 5.06
N GLU A 111 0.73 -26.19 5.17
CA GLU A 111 0.04 -27.21 4.39
C GLU A 111 0.13 -26.91 2.89
N LEU A 112 -0.11 -25.65 2.48
CA LEU A 112 -0.04 -25.26 1.06
C LEU A 112 1.38 -25.39 0.52
N LYS A 113 2.40 -25.00 1.29
CA LYS A 113 3.82 -25.23 0.96
C LYS A 113 4.16 -26.72 0.79
N GLY A 114 3.46 -27.61 1.51
CA GLY A 114 3.60 -29.05 1.34
C GLY A 114 2.90 -29.64 0.10
N ARG A 115 1.97 -28.88 -0.51
CA ARG A 115 1.19 -29.33 -1.69
C ARG A 115 1.78 -28.89 -3.02
N ILE A 116 2.60 -27.82 -3.02
CA ILE A 116 3.23 -27.26 -4.22
C ILE A 116 4.66 -26.88 -3.93
N ASP A 117 5.53 -27.10 -4.88
CA ASP A 117 6.92 -26.65 -4.81
C ASP A 117 6.98 -25.11 -4.79
N GLY A 118 7.79 -24.55 -3.88
CA GLY A 118 7.88 -23.10 -3.68
C GLY A 118 8.40 -22.35 -4.91
N ASP A 119 9.33 -22.96 -5.66
CA ASP A 119 9.87 -22.37 -6.90
C ASP A 119 8.83 -22.42 -8.02
N ASP A 120 7.96 -23.46 -8.05
CA ASP A 120 6.85 -23.54 -9.00
C ASP A 120 5.78 -22.49 -8.67
N TRP A 121 5.43 -22.34 -7.40
CA TRP A 121 4.53 -21.30 -6.96
C TRP A 121 5.05 -19.91 -7.33
N PHE A 122 6.30 -19.61 -6.95
CA PHE A 122 6.93 -18.31 -7.25
C PHE A 122 6.96 -18.02 -8.76
N ARG A 123 7.33 -19.01 -9.56
CA ARG A 123 7.40 -18.87 -11.02
C ARG A 123 6.04 -18.54 -11.65
N ARG A 124 4.94 -19.05 -11.06
CA ARG A 124 3.58 -18.77 -11.53
C ARG A 124 3.08 -17.43 -11.03
N THR A 125 3.23 -17.14 -9.74
CA THR A 125 2.58 -16.00 -9.07
C THR A 125 3.49 -14.78 -8.90
N GLY A 126 4.80 -14.94 -8.99
CA GLY A 126 5.78 -13.88 -8.70
C GLY A 126 5.96 -13.58 -7.22
N GLY A 127 5.25 -14.24 -6.32
CA GLY A 127 5.31 -14.05 -4.88
C GLY A 127 5.52 -15.34 -4.10
N SER A 128 5.76 -15.23 -2.80
CA SER A 128 5.88 -16.37 -1.89
C SER A 128 4.56 -16.68 -1.18
N ILE A 129 4.36 -17.94 -0.76
CA ILE A 129 3.21 -18.31 0.09
C ILE A 129 3.43 -17.73 1.49
N ASN A 130 2.60 -16.77 1.88
CA ASN A 130 2.66 -16.09 3.17
C ASN A 130 1.25 -15.75 3.70
N GLN A 131 1.19 -15.05 4.83
CA GLN A 131 -0.08 -14.71 5.50
C GLN A 131 -1.00 -13.78 4.70
N GLN A 132 -0.48 -13.03 3.72
CA GLN A 132 -1.31 -12.13 2.90
C GLN A 132 -2.10 -12.91 1.85
N VAL A 133 -1.56 -14.00 1.32
CA VAL A 133 -2.20 -14.82 0.27
C VAL A 133 -3.58 -15.31 0.70
N VAL A 134 -4.56 -15.25 -0.21
CA VAL A 134 -5.95 -15.68 0.05
C VAL A 134 -6.08 -17.19 0.15
N ALA A 135 -5.31 -17.94 -0.62
CA ALA A 135 -5.42 -19.39 -0.70
C ALA A 135 -5.35 -20.10 0.67
N PRO A 136 -4.40 -19.82 1.59
CA PRO A 136 -4.42 -20.39 2.94
C PRO A 136 -5.66 -20.00 3.75
N LYS A 137 -6.15 -18.76 3.61
CA LYS A 137 -7.35 -18.30 4.32
C LYS A 137 -8.61 -19.07 3.91
N LEU A 138 -8.72 -19.45 2.63
CA LEU A 138 -9.79 -20.29 2.14
C LEU A 138 -9.71 -21.73 2.66
N LEU A 139 -8.52 -22.31 2.76
CA LEU A 139 -8.31 -23.62 3.40
C LEU A 139 -8.72 -23.58 4.87
N TRP A 140 -8.37 -22.50 5.57
CA TRP A 140 -8.78 -22.29 6.95
C TRP A 140 -10.31 -22.21 7.08
N LEU A 141 -10.98 -21.45 6.21
CA LEU A 141 -12.43 -21.32 6.19
C LEU A 141 -13.12 -22.66 5.93
N ALA A 142 -12.61 -23.45 4.99
CA ALA A 142 -13.16 -24.79 4.69
C ALA A 142 -13.09 -25.72 5.91
N ARG A 143 -12.08 -25.58 6.77
CA ARG A 143 -11.85 -26.40 7.94
C ARG A 143 -12.61 -25.91 9.18
N ASN A 144 -12.55 -24.60 9.43
CA ASN A 144 -13.04 -24.02 10.69
C ASN A 144 -14.46 -23.43 10.60
N GLU A 145 -14.92 -23.08 9.39
CA GLU A 145 -16.26 -22.55 9.11
C GLU A 145 -16.94 -23.31 7.94
N PRO A 146 -17.05 -24.66 7.99
CA PRO A 146 -17.46 -25.48 6.85
C PRO A 146 -18.89 -25.15 6.35
N ASP A 147 -19.79 -24.78 7.25
CA ASP A 147 -21.17 -24.41 6.86
C ASP A 147 -21.21 -23.10 6.07
N CYS A 148 -20.45 -22.10 6.49
CA CYS A 148 -20.28 -20.84 5.79
C CYS A 148 -19.58 -21.06 4.44
N PHE A 149 -18.45 -21.77 4.44
CA PHE A 149 -17.70 -22.08 3.25
C PHE A 149 -18.49 -22.91 2.22
N GLY A 150 -19.32 -23.85 2.68
CA GLY A 150 -20.18 -24.66 1.83
C GLY A 150 -21.29 -23.88 1.11
N GLN A 151 -21.78 -22.79 1.72
CA GLN A 151 -22.78 -21.90 1.15
C GLN A 151 -22.19 -20.87 0.18
N ALA A 152 -20.89 -20.64 0.23
CA ALA A 152 -20.22 -19.66 -0.63
C ALA A 152 -20.39 -20.04 -2.12
N ARG A 153 -20.82 -19.09 -2.92
CA ARG A 153 -20.92 -19.18 -4.38
C ARG A 153 -19.92 -18.32 -5.09
N THR A 154 -19.53 -17.21 -4.44
CA THR A 154 -18.61 -16.24 -5.01
C THR A 154 -17.56 -15.85 -3.97
N VAL A 155 -16.30 -15.71 -4.41
CA VAL A 155 -15.16 -15.20 -3.63
C VAL A 155 -14.62 -13.98 -4.34
N MET A 156 -14.43 -12.88 -3.61
CA MET A 156 -13.92 -11.62 -4.18
C MET A 156 -13.25 -10.73 -3.13
N GLY A 157 -12.69 -9.60 -3.56
CA GLY A 157 -12.04 -8.59 -2.73
C GLY A 157 -12.94 -7.42 -2.33
N SER A 158 -12.35 -6.43 -1.63
CA SER A 158 -13.06 -5.28 -1.06
C SER A 158 -13.68 -4.37 -2.13
N TYR A 159 -12.85 -3.87 -3.03
CA TYR A 159 -13.30 -2.95 -4.11
C TYR A 159 -14.12 -3.69 -5.18
N ASP A 160 -13.87 -4.98 -5.40
CA ASP A 160 -14.70 -5.82 -6.27
C ASP A 160 -16.12 -5.95 -5.71
N TYR A 161 -16.25 -6.12 -4.38
CA TYR A 161 -17.56 -6.19 -3.72
C TYR A 161 -18.34 -4.88 -3.83
N ILE A 162 -17.71 -3.73 -3.64
CA ILE A 162 -18.40 -2.44 -3.80
C ILE A 162 -18.78 -2.20 -5.27
N THR A 163 -17.91 -2.56 -6.22
CA THR A 163 -18.22 -2.55 -7.65
C THR A 163 -19.43 -3.42 -7.96
N TYR A 164 -19.46 -4.65 -7.41
CA TYR A 164 -20.63 -5.55 -7.50
C TYR A 164 -21.90 -4.93 -6.90
N ARG A 165 -21.81 -4.30 -5.72
CA ARG A 165 -22.95 -3.64 -5.09
C ARG A 165 -23.53 -2.51 -5.93
N LEU A 166 -22.68 -1.79 -6.66
CA LEU A 166 -23.10 -0.72 -7.57
C LEU A 166 -23.76 -1.26 -8.84
N THR A 167 -23.23 -2.34 -9.41
CA THR A 167 -23.56 -2.80 -10.78
C THR A 167 -24.47 -4.05 -10.83
N GLY A 168 -24.40 -4.90 -9.82
CA GLY A 168 -24.99 -6.24 -9.86
C GLY A 168 -24.14 -7.26 -10.65
N ASP A 169 -23.08 -6.82 -11.32
CA ASP A 169 -22.18 -7.67 -12.12
C ASP A 169 -20.92 -8.00 -11.34
N ALA A 170 -20.70 -9.29 -11.08
CA ALA A 170 -19.53 -9.76 -10.33
C ALA A 170 -18.30 -9.88 -11.23
N SER A 171 -17.19 -9.31 -10.80
CA SER A 171 -15.85 -9.49 -11.39
C SER A 171 -14.78 -9.38 -10.30
N ILE A 172 -13.59 -9.89 -10.58
CA ILE A 172 -12.38 -9.70 -9.76
C ILE A 172 -11.31 -9.00 -10.58
N GLU A 173 -10.57 -8.13 -9.91
CA GLU A 173 -9.49 -7.37 -10.54
C GLU A 173 -8.16 -8.13 -10.50
N GLY A 174 -7.25 -7.79 -11.45
CA GLY A 174 -5.98 -8.47 -11.66
C GLY A 174 -5.08 -8.54 -10.44
N ASN A 175 -4.88 -7.45 -9.71
CA ASN A 175 -4.03 -7.43 -8.50
C ASN A 175 -4.63 -8.26 -7.38
N TRP A 176 -5.98 -8.20 -7.20
CA TRP A 176 -6.60 -9.11 -6.25
C TRP A 176 -6.33 -10.57 -6.59
N ALA A 177 -6.46 -10.95 -7.86
CA ALA A 177 -6.22 -12.32 -8.28
C ALA A 177 -4.75 -12.74 -8.12
N LEU A 178 -3.80 -11.81 -8.38
CA LEU A 178 -2.36 -12.03 -8.25
C LEU A 178 -1.96 -12.22 -6.77
N GLU A 179 -2.33 -11.29 -5.92
CA GLU A 179 -2.02 -11.33 -4.49
C GLU A 179 -2.80 -12.44 -3.75
N ALA A 180 -3.97 -12.83 -4.27
CA ALA A 180 -4.68 -14.02 -3.77
C ALA A 180 -3.95 -15.33 -4.04
N GLY A 181 -2.99 -15.34 -4.96
CA GLY A 181 -2.26 -16.52 -5.40
C GLY A 181 -2.99 -17.33 -6.47
N PHE A 182 -3.85 -16.69 -7.28
CA PHE A 182 -4.67 -17.35 -8.30
C PHE A 182 -4.30 -16.98 -9.73
N TYR A 183 -3.49 -15.96 -9.90
CA TYR A 183 -3.05 -15.49 -11.21
C TYR A 183 -1.72 -16.12 -11.59
N ASN A 184 -1.61 -16.59 -12.85
CA ASN A 184 -0.37 -17.11 -13.42
C ASN A 184 0.21 -16.07 -14.38
N LEU A 185 1.32 -15.46 -13.99
CA LEU A 185 2.00 -14.41 -14.77
C LEU A 185 2.45 -14.89 -16.16
N ALA A 186 2.87 -16.16 -16.29
CA ALA A 186 3.31 -16.72 -17.56
C ALA A 186 2.13 -17.02 -18.50
N GLN A 187 0.97 -17.39 -17.96
CA GLN A 187 -0.25 -17.68 -18.74
C GLN A 187 -1.07 -16.42 -19.01
N GLY A 188 -0.89 -15.38 -18.20
CA GLY A 188 -1.63 -14.12 -18.32
C GLY A 188 -3.10 -14.25 -17.89
N GLY A 189 -3.40 -15.01 -16.82
CA GLY A 189 -4.76 -15.24 -16.38
C GLY A 189 -4.87 -16.10 -15.13
N LEU A 190 -6.11 -16.41 -14.73
CA LEU A 190 -6.38 -17.31 -13.61
C LEU A 190 -5.82 -18.71 -13.87
N ASP A 191 -5.15 -19.27 -12.86
CA ASP A 191 -4.64 -20.63 -12.86
C ASP A 191 -5.60 -21.52 -12.06
N GLU A 192 -6.37 -22.35 -12.76
CA GLU A 192 -7.36 -23.21 -12.12
C GLU A 192 -6.74 -24.22 -11.14
N ASP A 193 -5.49 -24.63 -11.35
CA ASP A 193 -4.81 -25.57 -10.44
C ASP A 193 -4.45 -24.86 -9.13
N LEU A 194 -3.98 -23.61 -9.18
CA LEU A 194 -3.74 -22.79 -7.99
C LEU A 194 -5.05 -22.54 -7.22
N VAL A 195 -6.14 -22.26 -7.93
CA VAL A 195 -7.48 -22.10 -7.32
C VAL A 195 -7.94 -23.38 -6.62
N ARG A 196 -7.76 -24.55 -7.26
CA ARG A 196 -8.10 -25.86 -6.66
C ARG A 196 -7.23 -26.18 -5.44
N LEU A 197 -5.97 -25.76 -5.43
CA LEU A 197 -5.08 -25.92 -4.26
C LEU A 197 -5.61 -25.17 -3.03
N ALA A 198 -6.31 -24.04 -3.24
CA ALA A 198 -6.99 -23.30 -2.18
C ALA A 198 -8.29 -23.94 -1.69
N GLY A 199 -8.67 -25.09 -2.23
CA GLY A 199 -9.87 -25.84 -1.82
C GLY A 199 -11.19 -25.32 -2.38
N ILE A 200 -11.16 -24.45 -3.40
CA ILE A 200 -12.36 -23.97 -4.10
C ILE A 200 -12.41 -24.44 -5.55
N SER A 201 -13.62 -24.53 -6.09
CA SER A 201 -13.83 -24.73 -7.52
C SER A 201 -13.63 -23.40 -8.26
N PRO A 202 -12.97 -23.40 -9.46
CA PRO A 202 -12.75 -22.19 -10.24
C PRO A 202 -14.02 -21.40 -10.58
N ASP A 203 -15.16 -22.04 -10.65
CA ASP A 203 -16.47 -21.39 -10.89
C ASP A 203 -16.95 -20.51 -9.74
N ARG A 204 -16.31 -20.56 -8.57
CA ARG A 204 -16.55 -19.63 -7.47
C ARG A 204 -15.83 -18.29 -7.61
N LEU A 205 -14.88 -18.20 -8.55
CA LEU A 205 -14.25 -16.92 -8.89
C LEU A 205 -15.02 -16.26 -10.03
N PRO A 206 -15.44 -14.99 -9.86
CA PRO A 206 -16.01 -14.23 -10.96
C PRO A 206 -15.01 -14.01 -12.10
N PRO A 207 -15.49 -13.56 -13.28
CA PRO A 207 -14.61 -13.22 -14.39
C PRO A 207 -13.53 -12.23 -14.00
N LEU A 208 -12.29 -12.51 -14.43
CA LEU A 208 -11.14 -11.62 -14.27
C LEU A 208 -11.25 -10.42 -15.22
N ARG A 209 -10.97 -9.22 -14.71
CA ARG A 209 -10.91 -7.98 -15.50
C ARG A 209 -9.68 -7.16 -15.12
N ALA A 210 -9.17 -6.38 -16.05
CA ALA A 210 -8.13 -5.40 -15.77
C ALA A 210 -8.73 -4.13 -15.12
N SER A 211 -7.92 -3.40 -14.33
CA SER A 211 -8.30 -2.09 -13.80
C SER A 211 -8.78 -1.17 -14.92
N GLY A 212 -9.88 -0.47 -14.70
CA GLY A 212 -10.47 0.47 -15.67
C GLY A 212 -11.32 -0.17 -16.77
N GLU A 213 -11.37 -1.49 -16.92
CA GLU A 213 -12.33 -2.12 -17.82
C GLU A 213 -13.77 -1.88 -17.36
N PRO A 214 -14.75 -1.81 -18.29
CA PRO A 214 -16.15 -1.65 -17.91
C PRO A 214 -16.63 -2.77 -16.99
N ALA A 215 -17.08 -2.44 -15.78
CA ALA A 215 -17.66 -3.38 -14.82
C ALA A 215 -19.19 -3.44 -14.91
N GLY A 216 -19.82 -2.44 -15.51
CA GLY A 216 -21.26 -2.32 -15.62
C GLY A 216 -21.74 -0.88 -15.43
N ALA A 217 -22.95 -0.73 -14.95
CA ALA A 217 -23.55 0.58 -14.66
C ALA A 217 -24.33 0.52 -13.33
N VAL A 218 -24.46 1.65 -12.67
CA VAL A 218 -25.23 1.77 -11.42
C VAL A 218 -26.66 1.26 -11.64
N THR A 219 -27.09 0.29 -10.85
CA THR A 219 -28.44 -0.29 -10.90
C THR A 219 -29.49 0.68 -10.31
N GLN A 220 -30.77 0.42 -10.57
CA GLN A 220 -31.86 1.17 -9.93
C GLN A 220 -31.83 1.04 -8.40
N GLN A 221 -31.47 -0.15 -7.89
CA GLN A 221 -31.34 -0.37 -6.46
C GLN A 221 -30.20 0.47 -5.88
N ALA A 222 -28.99 0.37 -6.45
CA ALA A 222 -27.84 1.13 -5.98
C ALA A 222 -28.09 2.65 -6.10
N ALA A 223 -28.76 3.11 -7.15
CA ALA A 223 -29.15 4.51 -7.29
C ALA A 223 -30.07 4.98 -6.16
N GLY A 224 -31.05 4.16 -5.78
CA GLY A 224 -31.95 4.46 -4.65
C GLY A 224 -31.26 4.48 -3.29
N GLU A 225 -30.19 3.68 -3.11
CA GLU A 225 -29.43 3.61 -1.86
C GLU A 225 -28.34 4.70 -1.75
N THR A 226 -27.67 5.03 -2.86
CA THR A 226 -26.51 5.94 -2.88
C THR A 226 -26.80 7.36 -3.33
N GLY A 227 -27.95 7.60 -3.98
CA GLY A 227 -28.25 8.88 -4.60
C GLY A 227 -27.57 9.09 -5.97
N LEU A 228 -26.82 8.11 -6.49
CA LEU A 228 -26.28 8.14 -7.85
C LEU A 228 -27.42 8.01 -8.89
N VAL A 229 -27.13 8.34 -10.15
CA VAL A 229 -28.08 8.12 -11.24
C VAL A 229 -27.94 6.69 -11.77
N ALA A 230 -29.07 5.96 -11.88
CA ALA A 230 -29.05 4.66 -12.52
C ALA A 230 -28.56 4.77 -13.98
N GLY A 231 -27.67 3.86 -14.39
CA GLY A 231 -27.03 3.92 -15.68
C GLY A 231 -25.68 4.67 -15.69
N THR A 232 -25.25 5.30 -14.57
CA THR A 232 -23.89 5.86 -14.46
C THR A 232 -22.88 4.74 -14.63
N PRO A 233 -21.89 4.87 -15.55
CA PRO A 233 -20.86 3.88 -15.78
C PRO A 233 -20.00 3.61 -14.53
N VAL A 234 -19.69 2.35 -14.30
CA VAL A 234 -18.76 1.91 -13.25
C VAL A 234 -17.67 1.07 -13.92
N VAL A 235 -16.43 1.32 -13.54
CA VAL A 235 -15.28 0.56 -14.05
C VAL A 235 -14.78 -0.45 -13.00
N THR A 236 -14.05 -1.46 -13.45
CA THR A 236 -13.30 -2.37 -12.58
C THR A 236 -12.30 -1.57 -11.76
N GLY A 237 -12.26 -1.85 -10.48
CA GLY A 237 -11.44 -1.14 -9.51
C GLY A 237 -9.94 -1.39 -9.63
N CYS A 238 -9.21 -1.00 -8.61
CA CYS A 238 -7.76 -1.17 -8.52
C CYS A 238 -7.30 -1.29 -7.06
N ALA A 239 -6.14 -1.87 -6.85
CA ALA A 239 -5.48 -1.91 -5.55
C ALA A 239 -5.13 -0.51 -5.04
N ASP A 240 -5.32 -0.23 -3.74
CA ASP A 240 -5.14 1.09 -3.14
C ASP A 240 -3.70 1.60 -3.20
N HIS A 241 -2.72 0.73 -2.91
CA HIS A 241 -1.30 1.09 -2.96
C HIS A 241 -0.84 1.41 -4.39
N ILE A 242 -1.36 0.71 -5.40
CA ILE A 242 -1.09 0.98 -6.82
C ILE A 242 -1.77 2.28 -7.26
N ALA A 243 -3.03 2.50 -6.85
CA ALA A 243 -3.71 3.77 -7.08
C ALA A 243 -2.96 4.95 -6.47
N SER A 244 -2.43 4.76 -5.26
CA SER A 244 -1.59 5.74 -4.58
C SER A 244 -0.28 6.03 -5.32
N ALA A 245 0.43 5.00 -5.81
CA ALA A 245 1.64 5.18 -6.60
C ALA A 245 1.38 5.95 -7.90
N PHE A 246 0.30 5.62 -8.59
CA PHE A 246 -0.13 6.34 -9.78
C PHE A 246 -0.43 7.81 -9.49
N VAL A 247 -1.16 8.11 -8.41
CA VAL A 247 -1.45 9.49 -7.98
C VAL A 247 -0.18 10.26 -7.63
N ALA A 248 0.85 9.59 -7.10
CA ALA A 248 2.16 10.20 -6.90
C ALA A 248 2.85 10.61 -8.21
N GLY A 249 2.35 10.19 -9.37
CA GLY A 249 2.86 10.53 -10.69
C GLY A 249 3.75 9.45 -11.31
N ALA A 250 3.78 8.25 -10.75
CA ALA A 250 4.45 7.11 -11.37
C ALA A 250 3.59 6.60 -12.55
N CYS A 251 3.93 7.02 -13.76
CA CYS A 251 3.18 6.73 -14.99
C CYS A 251 4.05 6.14 -16.10
N GLU A 252 5.36 6.16 -15.92
CA GLU A 252 6.33 5.76 -16.93
C GLU A 252 7.29 4.69 -16.39
N GLN A 253 7.94 3.99 -17.29
CA GLN A 253 8.99 3.04 -16.95
C GLN A 253 10.09 3.73 -16.12
N CYS A 254 10.57 3.04 -15.10
CA CYS A 254 11.61 3.49 -14.18
C CYS A 254 11.18 4.61 -13.21
N ASP A 255 9.92 5.00 -13.17
CA ASP A 255 9.43 5.88 -12.09
C ASP A 255 9.44 5.09 -10.77
N LEU A 256 10.05 5.68 -9.75
CA LEU A 256 10.15 5.13 -8.40
C LEU A 256 9.37 6.00 -7.43
N VAL A 257 8.40 5.44 -6.74
CA VAL A 257 7.73 6.09 -5.60
C VAL A 257 8.33 5.60 -4.31
N VAL A 258 8.66 6.52 -3.40
CA VAL A 258 9.03 6.24 -2.00
C VAL A 258 8.02 6.93 -1.08
N LYS A 259 7.38 6.16 -0.20
CA LYS A 259 6.35 6.65 0.70
C LYS A 259 6.87 6.69 2.13
N PHE A 260 6.73 7.85 2.76
CA PHE A 260 7.18 8.13 4.11
C PHE A 260 5.99 8.13 5.08
N GLY A 261 5.28 6.98 5.15
CA GLY A 261 4.21 6.74 6.10
C GLY A 261 4.69 6.23 7.45
N GLY A 262 3.83 5.62 8.26
CA GLY A 262 4.22 4.85 9.45
C GLY A 262 5.13 3.68 9.08
N ALA A 263 4.78 2.93 8.05
CA ALA A 263 5.62 2.04 7.26
C ALA A 263 6.31 2.84 6.13
N GLY A 264 7.25 2.23 5.43
CA GLY A 264 7.89 2.84 4.27
C GLY A 264 7.67 1.96 3.04
N ASP A 265 6.96 2.46 2.02
CA ASP A 265 6.76 1.71 0.80
C ASP A 265 7.67 2.22 -0.31
N ILE A 266 8.11 1.33 -1.17
CA ILE A 266 8.90 1.63 -2.36
C ILE A 266 8.35 0.86 -3.56
N MET A 267 8.07 1.55 -4.65
CA MET A 267 7.35 1.01 -5.81
C MET A 267 8.02 1.48 -7.09
N LEU A 268 8.55 0.53 -7.87
CA LEU A 268 9.22 0.78 -9.15
C LEU A 268 8.33 0.33 -10.30
N THR A 269 8.04 1.25 -11.21
CA THR A 269 7.26 0.99 -12.42
C THR A 269 8.13 0.37 -13.53
N SER A 270 7.64 -0.68 -14.18
CA SER A 270 8.34 -1.40 -15.26
C SER A 270 7.40 -1.83 -16.39
N GLU A 271 7.93 -1.96 -17.63
CA GLU A 271 7.17 -2.45 -18.80
C GLU A 271 7.09 -3.98 -18.89
N ARG A 272 7.73 -4.69 -17.98
CA ARG A 272 7.72 -6.16 -17.92
C ARG A 272 7.55 -6.61 -16.47
N PRO A 273 6.92 -7.76 -16.22
CA PRO A 273 6.86 -8.31 -14.88
C PRO A 273 8.26 -8.73 -14.45
N VAL A 274 8.87 -8.01 -13.52
CA VAL A 274 10.16 -8.33 -12.94
C VAL A 274 9.93 -8.86 -11.54
N THR A 275 10.25 -10.12 -11.32
CA THR A 275 10.00 -10.82 -10.06
C THR A 275 11.29 -11.20 -9.36
N ASP A 276 11.34 -10.99 -8.06
CA ASP A 276 12.42 -11.43 -7.16
C ASP A 276 11.77 -11.86 -5.82
N PRO A 277 12.20 -12.97 -5.21
CA PRO A 277 11.59 -13.46 -3.96
C PRO A 277 11.73 -12.49 -2.78
N ARG A 278 12.54 -11.47 -2.90
CA ARG A 278 12.71 -10.41 -1.90
C ARG A 278 11.70 -9.27 -2.06
N MET A 279 10.98 -9.20 -3.20
CA MET A 279 10.06 -8.12 -3.56
C MET A 279 8.66 -8.67 -3.87
N PHE A 280 7.68 -7.79 -3.98
CA PHE A 280 6.34 -8.10 -4.49
C PHE A 280 6.20 -7.61 -5.93
N ILE A 281 5.21 -8.12 -6.64
CA ILE A 281 4.89 -7.74 -8.02
C ILE A 281 3.40 -7.48 -8.13
N ASP A 282 3.01 -6.40 -8.84
CA ASP A 282 1.63 -6.04 -9.12
C ASP A 282 1.49 -5.50 -10.55
N PHE A 283 0.24 -5.48 -11.02
CA PHE A 283 -0.13 -4.77 -12.24
C PHE A 283 -0.26 -3.28 -11.92
N HIS A 284 0.32 -2.46 -12.76
CA HIS A 284 0.07 -1.03 -12.70
C HIS A 284 -1.33 -0.67 -13.24
N ILE A 285 -1.88 0.47 -12.82
CA ILE A 285 -3.14 0.99 -13.36
C ILE A 285 -3.02 1.34 -14.85
N VAL A 286 -1.87 1.91 -15.26
CA VAL A 286 -1.59 2.19 -16.66
C VAL A 286 -1.38 0.86 -17.39
N PRO A 287 -2.17 0.57 -18.44
CA PRO A 287 -2.08 -0.70 -19.15
C PRO A 287 -0.68 -0.98 -19.72
N GLY A 288 -0.20 -2.19 -19.53
CA GLY A 288 1.11 -2.64 -20.01
C GLY A 288 2.27 -2.34 -19.07
N LEU A 289 2.01 -1.67 -17.94
CA LEU A 289 3.00 -1.47 -16.90
C LEU A 289 2.76 -2.40 -15.70
N TYR A 290 3.83 -2.65 -14.96
CA TYR A 290 3.88 -3.43 -13.73
C TYR A 290 4.54 -2.63 -12.62
N VAL A 291 4.36 -3.05 -11.38
CA VAL A 291 5.01 -2.45 -10.21
C VAL A 291 5.75 -3.52 -9.45
N SER A 292 7.09 -3.44 -9.40
CA SER A 292 7.84 -4.18 -8.39
C SER A 292 7.88 -3.35 -7.12
N ASN A 293 7.39 -3.89 -6.01
CA ASN A 293 7.23 -3.12 -4.79
C ASN A 293 7.84 -3.79 -3.56
N GLY A 294 8.15 -2.97 -2.58
CA GLY A 294 8.63 -3.38 -1.28
C GLY A 294 8.04 -2.52 -0.17
N CYS A 295 8.07 -3.05 1.03
CA CYS A 295 7.54 -2.37 2.20
C CYS A 295 8.46 -2.61 3.40
N MET A 296 8.96 -1.52 3.98
CA MET A 296 9.63 -1.52 5.28
C MET A 296 8.55 -1.56 6.37
N ALA A 297 8.72 -2.43 7.37
CA ALA A 297 7.75 -2.58 8.46
C ALA A 297 7.60 -1.30 9.31
N ALA A 298 8.65 -0.49 9.42
CA ALA A 298 8.68 0.73 10.19
C ALA A 298 9.49 1.83 9.49
N SER A 299 8.93 3.03 9.43
CA SER A 299 9.52 4.26 8.88
C SER A 299 9.19 5.42 9.83
N GLY A 300 8.18 6.24 9.56
CA GLY A 300 7.73 7.30 10.44
C GLY A 300 7.30 6.82 11.83
N SER A 301 6.89 5.55 11.97
CA SER A 301 6.59 4.96 13.28
C SER A 301 7.81 4.91 14.22
N VAL A 302 9.04 4.78 13.69
CA VAL A 302 10.29 4.87 14.47
C VAL A 302 10.48 6.29 14.99
N LEU A 303 10.23 7.29 14.16
CA LEU A 303 10.32 8.70 14.54
C LEU A 303 9.29 9.05 15.62
N ASN A 304 8.05 8.60 15.46
CA ASN A 304 6.98 8.76 16.45
C ASN A 304 7.37 8.10 17.80
N TRP A 305 7.97 6.92 17.75
CA TRP A 305 8.47 6.23 18.94
C TRP A 305 9.58 7.04 19.63
N ILE A 306 10.54 7.59 18.88
CA ILE A 306 11.62 8.42 19.44
C ILE A 306 11.02 9.65 20.13
N VAL A 307 10.09 10.36 19.50
CA VAL A 307 9.41 11.52 20.10
C VAL A 307 8.69 11.11 21.40
N ALA A 308 7.95 10.01 21.38
CA ALA A 308 7.13 9.58 22.50
C ALA A 308 7.94 9.04 23.68
N GLN A 309 9.04 8.29 23.42
CA GLN A 309 9.76 7.59 24.47
C GLN A 309 11.04 8.32 24.91
N LEU A 310 11.71 9.02 24.01
CA LEU A 310 13.00 9.66 24.28
C LEU A 310 12.94 11.18 24.23
N GLY A 311 12.04 11.75 23.42
CA GLY A 311 11.95 13.17 23.10
C GLY A 311 10.87 13.95 23.82
N GLN A 312 10.45 13.55 25.02
CA GLN A 312 9.33 14.23 25.73
C GLN A 312 9.65 15.70 26.04
N GLY A 313 10.87 16.00 26.50
CA GLY A 313 11.32 17.35 26.75
C GLY A 313 11.35 18.22 25.49
N GLU A 314 11.84 17.66 24.38
CA GLU A 314 11.86 18.31 23.08
C GLU A 314 10.44 18.54 22.52
N ALA A 315 9.54 17.59 22.74
CA ALA A 315 8.14 17.75 22.36
C ALA A 315 7.42 18.84 23.14
N GLU A 316 7.77 19.07 24.41
CA GLU A 316 7.28 20.18 25.22
C GLU A 316 7.84 21.51 24.73
N ALA A 317 9.15 21.57 24.47
CA ALA A 317 9.81 22.77 23.95
C ALA A 317 9.26 23.16 22.57
N ALA A 318 9.07 22.19 21.67
CA ALA A 318 8.47 22.41 20.37
C ALA A 318 7.07 23.00 20.47
N ARG A 319 6.20 22.43 21.31
CA ARG A 319 4.85 22.95 21.55
C ARG A 319 4.86 24.38 22.09
N ALA A 320 5.76 24.67 23.01
CA ALA A 320 5.93 26.02 23.54
C ALA A 320 6.38 27.04 22.47
N ALA A 321 7.15 26.56 21.47
CA ALA A 321 7.59 27.35 20.31
C ALA A 321 6.55 27.38 19.16
N GLY A 322 5.42 26.68 19.26
CA GLY A 322 4.41 26.60 18.21
C GLY A 322 4.81 25.73 17.02
N GLN A 323 5.76 24.83 17.22
CA GLN A 323 6.25 23.88 16.19
C GLN A 323 5.79 22.45 16.45
N SER A 324 5.81 21.61 15.42
CA SER A 324 5.68 20.17 15.61
C SER A 324 6.97 19.58 16.20
N PRO A 325 6.89 18.53 17.04
CA PRO A 325 8.08 17.88 17.58
C PRO A 325 9.05 17.35 16.50
N HIS A 326 8.52 16.92 15.37
CA HIS A 326 9.33 16.45 14.23
C HIS A 326 10.12 17.60 13.61
N ALA A 327 9.48 18.71 13.26
CA ALA A 327 10.16 19.87 12.71
C ALA A 327 11.22 20.44 13.68
N TRP A 328 10.92 20.44 14.99
CA TRP A 328 11.86 20.85 16.02
C TRP A 328 13.13 20.00 16.06
N LEU A 329 12.97 18.66 15.97
CA LEU A 329 14.12 17.73 15.95
C LEU A 329 14.87 17.78 14.63
N ASP A 330 14.18 18.01 13.51
CA ASP A 330 14.80 18.24 12.20
C ASP A 330 15.72 19.46 12.24
N ASP A 331 15.25 20.58 12.79
CA ASP A 331 16.05 21.82 12.94
C ASP A 331 17.33 21.55 13.75
N GLN A 332 17.20 20.81 14.88
CA GLN A 332 18.35 20.47 15.72
C GLN A 332 19.35 19.50 15.09
N ALA A 333 18.87 18.63 14.18
CA ALA A 333 19.71 17.62 13.51
C ALA A 333 20.26 18.09 12.17
N SER A 334 19.85 19.27 11.67
CA SER A 334 20.14 19.76 10.33
C SER A 334 21.63 20.03 10.08
N ASP A 335 22.38 20.45 11.09
CA ASP A 335 23.81 20.76 11.05
C ASP A 335 24.72 19.54 11.25
N LEU A 336 24.15 18.37 11.59
CA LEU A 336 24.93 17.17 11.80
C LEU A 336 25.44 16.60 10.47
N PRO A 337 26.68 16.11 10.43
CA PRO A 337 27.22 15.48 9.23
C PRO A 337 26.55 14.13 8.94
N PRO A 338 26.70 13.59 7.71
CA PRO A 338 26.33 12.21 7.38
C PRO A 338 26.91 11.20 8.36
N GLY A 339 26.14 10.15 8.68
CA GLY A 339 26.52 9.12 9.65
C GLY A 339 26.28 9.53 11.11
N ALA A 340 25.51 10.62 11.35
CA ALA A 340 24.98 10.99 12.66
C ALA A 340 26.03 10.99 13.80
N GLY A 341 27.27 11.39 13.51
CA GLY A 341 28.38 11.37 14.47
C GLY A 341 28.91 9.96 14.82
N GLY A 342 28.69 8.99 13.97
CA GLY A 342 29.12 7.59 14.17
C GLY A 342 28.00 6.69 14.72
N LEU A 343 26.73 7.15 14.66
CA LEU A 343 25.57 6.32 15.02
C LEU A 343 24.99 5.67 13.77
N VAL A 344 24.69 4.36 13.90
CA VAL A 344 23.89 3.62 12.91
C VAL A 344 22.69 2.98 13.62
N LEU A 345 21.50 3.19 13.05
CA LEU A 345 20.27 2.60 13.53
C LEU A 345 19.71 1.62 12.49
N LEU A 346 19.30 0.43 12.94
CA LEU A 346 18.47 -0.49 12.16
C LEU A 346 17.01 -0.27 12.55
N PRO A 347 16.11 0.11 11.61
CA PRO A 347 14.75 0.56 11.95
C PRO A 347 13.76 -0.61 12.15
N TYR A 348 14.22 -1.80 12.50
CA TYR A 348 13.43 -3.05 12.53
C TYR A 348 12.60 -3.20 13.82
N PHE A 349 11.91 -2.13 14.22
CA PHE A 349 11.11 -2.08 15.46
C PHE A 349 9.91 -3.05 15.44
N LEU A 350 9.41 -3.39 14.25
CA LEU A 350 8.30 -4.32 14.02
C LEU A 350 8.73 -5.59 13.27
N GLY A 351 10.01 -5.95 13.35
CA GLY A 351 10.62 -6.87 12.40
C GLY A 351 10.88 -6.16 11.07
N GLU A 352 11.23 -6.90 10.02
CA GLU A 352 11.34 -6.33 8.69
C GLU A 352 10.64 -7.20 7.66
N LYS A 353 10.01 -6.51 6.70
CA LYS A 353 9.39 -7.13 5.53
C LYS A 353 10.41 -7.27 4.40
N THR A 354 10.17 -6.65 3.27
CA THR A 354 11.11 -6.63 2.16
C THR A 354 12.33 -5.75 2.47
N PRO A 355 13.49 -6.05 1.90
CA PRO A 355 13.83 -7.25 1.16
C PRO A 355 14.35 -8.39 2.06
N LEU A 356 14.24 -8.27 3.39
CA LEU A 356 14.83 -9.21 4.37
C LEU A 356 13.89 -10.35 4.73
N HIS A 357 12.57 -10.10 4.79
CA HIS A 357 11.56 -11.05 5.28
C HIS A 357 11.89 -11.66 6.66
N ASP A 358 12.42 -10.83 7.58
CA ASP A 358 12.79 -11.24 8.93
C ASP A 358 11.86 -10.65 10.00
N PRO A 359 10.79 -11.35 10.40
CA PRO A 359 9.85 -10.86 11.41
C PRO A 359 10.47 -10.82 12.82
N ARG A 360 11.64 -11.43 13.03
CA ARG A 360 12.35 -11.46 14.32
C ARG A 360 13.42 -10.37 14.44
N ALA A 361 13.75 -9.67 13.35
CA ALA A 361 14.65 -8.53 13.38
C ALA A 361 14.19 -7.49 14.41
N LYS A 362 15.15 -6.81 15.06
CA LYS A 362 14.87 -5.84 16.12
C LYS A 362 15.53 -4.50 15.83
N GLY A 363 14.85 -3.42 16.23
CA GLY A 363 15.44 -2.09 16.26
C GLY A 363 16.76 -2.10 17.03
N THR A 364 17.83 -1.58 16.43
CA THR A 364 19.18 -1.65 17.00
C THR A 364 19.91 -0.33 16.77
N LEU A 365 20.48 0.25 17.81
CA LEU A 365 21.29 1.46 17.73
C LEU A 365 22.72 1.12 18.18
N VAL A 366 23.69 1.42 17.34
CA VAL A 366 25.13 1.15 17.58
C VAL A 366 25.94 2.43 17.43
N GLY A 367 27.02 2.55 18.21
CA GLY A 367 27.96 3.67 18.12
C GLY A 367 27.81 4.72 19.24
N LEU A 368 26.93 4.52 20.23
CA LEU A 368 26.69 5.50 21.30
C LEU A 368 27.95 5.81 22.10
N GLY A 369 28.24 7.10 22.24
CA GLY A 369 29.24 7.67 23.14
C GLY A 369 28.63 8.76 24.01
N LEU A 370 29.34 9.22 25.03
CA LEU A 370 28.83 10.20 26.00
C LEU A 370 28.57 11.60 25.40
N HIS A 371 29.06 11.87 24.22
CA HIS A 371 28.86 13.15 23.50
C HIS A 371 27.60 13.17 22.63
N HIS A 372 26.93 12.03 22.47
CA HIS A 372 25.72 11.97 21.66
C HIS A 372 24.51 12.50 22.43
N GLU A 373 23.68 13.24 21.72
CA GLU A 373 22.44 13.82 22.18
C GLU A 373 21.26 13.25 21.37
N LEU A 374 20.03 13.56 21.72
CA LEU A 374 18.84 13.08 21.03
C LEU A 374 18.84 13.44 19.53
N ARG A 375 19.36 14.62 19.17
CA ARG A 375 19.48 15.04 17.76
C ARG A 375 20.33 14.09 16.90
N HIS A 376 21.33 13.43 17.47
CA HIS A 376 22.13 12.42 16.76
C HIS A 376 21.32 11.13 16.54
N ILE A 377 20.52 10.71 17.54
CA ILE A 377 19.62 9.54 17.41
C ILE A 377 18.55 9.84 16.36
N TRP A 378 18.00 11.06 16.37
CA TRP A 378 17.03 11.50 15.37
C TRP A 378 17.61 11.44 13.96
N ARG A 379 18.81 12.01 13.78
CA ARG A 379 19.54 11.97 12.49
C ARG A 379 19.77 10.52 12.04
N ALA A 380 20.25 9.65 12.91
CA ALA A 380 20.46 8.24 12.60
C ALA A 380 19.16 7.53 12.20
N ALA A 381 18.01 7.90 12.78
CA ALA A 381 16.72 7.37 12.41
C ALA A 381 16.27 7.83 11.01
N LEU A 382 16.43 9.11 10.66
CA LEU A 382 16.14 9.59 9.31
C LEU A 382 17.02 8.88 8.26
N GLU A 383 18.33 8.76 8.54
CA GLU A 383 19.28 8.06 7.67
C GLU A 383 18.95 6.57 7.53
N SER A 384 18.51 5.91 8.60
CA SER A 384 18.22 4.48 8.60
C SER A 384 17.09 4.10 7.64
N VAL A 385 16.07 4.94 7.54
CA VAL A 385 14.96 4.73 6.58
C VAL A 385 15.43 4.96 5.15
N ALA A 386 16.23 6.00 4.92
CA ALA A 386 16.84 6.23 3.60
C ALA A 386 17.73 5.05 3.19
N PHE A 387 18.50 4.46 4.12
CA PHE A 387 19.28 3.25 3.87
C PHE A 387 18.39 2.03 3.57
N GLY A 388 17.23 1.93 4.20
CA GLY A 388 16.23 0.91 3.87
C GLY A 388 15.76 1.03 2.41
N PHE A 389 15.43 2.24 1.95
CA PHE A 389 15.10 2.48 0.54
C PHE A 389 16.27 2.21 -0.40
N ARG A 390 17.49 2.57 -0.02
CA ARG A 390 18.69 2.23 -0.81
C ARG A 390 18.86 0.72 -0.92
N HIS A 391 18.58 -0.05 0.14
CA HIS A 391 18.61 -1.51 0.09
C HIS A 391 17.63 -2.10 -0.92
N HIS A 392 16.43 -1.54 -1.03
CA HIS A 392 15.49 -1.95 -2.08
C HIS A 392 15.98 -1.55 -3.48
N MET A 393 16.58 -0.36 -3.62
CA MET A 393 17.16 0.04 -4.90
C MET A 393 18.28 -0.90 -5.33
N ASP A 394 19.14 -1.38 -4.41
CA ASP A 394 20.15 -2.38 -4.74
C ASP A 394 19.49 -3.66 -5.31
N VAL A 395 18.34 -4.09 -4.75
CA VAL A 395 17.59 -5.24 -5.28
C VAL A 395 17.07 -4.95 -6.69
N PHE A 396 16.51 -3.77 -6.95
CA PHE A 396 16.07 -3.38 -8.29
C PHE A 396 17.23 -3.35 -9.29
N GLU A 397 18.41 -2.84 -8.90
CA GLU A 397 19.61 -2.85 -9.71
C GLU A 397 20.07 -4.30 -10.01
N GLU A 398 20.05 -5.20 -9.03
CA GLU A 398 20.34 -6.63 -9.20
C GLU A 398 19.33 -7.34 -10.13
N MET A 399 18.08 -6.87 -10.19
CA MET A 399 17.03 -7.34 -11.10
C MET A 399 17.15 -6.75 -12.52
N ASP A 400 18.21 -5.99 -12.81
CA ASP A 400 18.41 -5.25 -14.08
C ASP A 400 17.27 -4.24 -14.35
N CYS A 401 16.78 -3.59 -13.28
CA CYS A 401 15.78 -2.52 -13.33
C CYS A 401 16.45 -1.18 -13.04
N GLY A 402 16.50 -0.31 -14.04
CA GLY A 402 16.95 1.06 -13.85
C GLY A 402 15.96 1.89 -13.04
N VAL A 403 16.44 2.80 -12.21
CA VAL A 403 15.63 3.82 -11.54
C VAL A 403 15.83 5.16 -12.25
N GLY A 404 14.73 5.76 -12.69
CA GLY A 404 14.70 7.09 -13.32
C GLY A 404 14.37 8.18 -12.31
N ARG A 405 13.12 8.65 -12.32
CA ARG A 405 12.60 9.65 -11.36
C ARG A 405 12.35 9.00 -10.00
N VAL A 406 12.60 9.77 -8.94
CA VAL A 406 12.24 9.36 -7.57
C VAL A 406 11.19 10.34 -7.04
N LEU A 407 10.01 9.84 -6.73
CA LEU A 407 8.85 10.59 -6.26
C LEU A 407 8.63 10.28 -4.78
N ALA A 408 8.65 11.28 -3.91
CA ALA A 408 8.46 11.12 -2.47
C ALA A 408 7.13 11.69 -2.01
N CYS A 409 6.38 10.94 -1.22
CA CYS A 409 5.07 11.36 -0.72
C CYS A 409 4.79 10.90 0.72
N ASP A 410 3.60 11.20 1.20
CA ASP A 410 3.11 10.98 2.56
C ASP A 410 3.71 11.93 3.62
N GLY A 411 3.28 11.75 4.88
CA GLY A 411 3.53 12.72 5.94
C GLY A 411 5.01 13.02 6.23
N GLY A 412 5.90 12.03 6.10
CA GLY A 412 7.33 12.23 6.31
C GLY A 412 8.01 13.03 5.20
N ALA A 413 7.44 13.09 4.00
CA ALA A 413 7.95 13.92 2.91
C ALA A 413 7.90 15.43 3.23
N ALA A 414 7.11 15.85 4.23
CA ALA A 414 7.10 17.24 4.70
C ALA A 414 8.44 17.71 5.31
N SER A 415 9.33 16.79 5.69
CA SER A 415 10.65 17.11 6.22
C SER A 415 11.65 17.39 5.11
N ASP A 416 12.08 18.65 4.97
CA ASP A 416 13.13 19.04 4.03
C ASP A 416 14.46 18.31 4.34
N LEU A 417 14.77 18.14 5.63
CA LEU A 417 15.97 17.42 6.06
C LEU A 417 15.93 15.95 5.59
N TRP A 418 14.79 15.28 5.79
CA TRP A 418 14.66 13.87 5.41
C TRP A 418 14.70 13.69 3.90
N MET A 419 14.06 14.58 3.15
CA MET A 419 14.14 14.57 1.68
C MET A 419 15.56 14.77 1.15
N GLN A 420 16.32 15.70 1.75
CA GLN A 420 17.74 15.91 1.38
C GLN A 420 18.58 14.68 1.73
N ILE A 421 18.42 14.09 2.91
CA ILE A 421 19.09 12.84 3.30
C ILE A 421 18.78 11.74 2.29
N THR A 422 17.50 11.62 1.91
CA THR A 422 17.07 10.60 0.95
C THR A 422 17.70 10.82 -0.42
N ALA A 423 17.72 12.05 -0.93
CA ALA A 423 18.37 12.37 -2.20
C ALA A 423 19.88 12.03 -2.17
N ASP A 424 20.56 12.39 -1.06
CA ASP A 424 21.99 12.14 -0.88
C ASP A 424 22.31 10.63 -0.80
N VAL A 425 21.48 9.85 -0.08
CA VAL A 425 21.64 8.39 0.11
C VAL A 425 21.31 7.61 -1.16
N LEU A 426 20.24 8.00 -1.87
CA LEU A 426 19.85 7.35 -3.12
C LEU A 426 20.70 7.81 -4.31
N GLU A 427 21.48 8.89 -4.14
CA GLU A 427 22.28 9.52 -5.19
C GLU A 427 21.44 9.92 -6.42
N ARG A 428 20.20 10.35 -6.16
CA ARG A 428 19.19 10.71 -7.17
C ARG A 428 18.44 11.97 -6.74
N PRO A 429 18.01 12.81 -7.69
CA PRO A 429 17.05 13.85 -7.38
C PRO A 429 15.75 13.23 -6.83
N VAL A 430 15.20 13.82 -5.77
CA VAL A 430 13.92 13.42 -5.16
C VAL A 430 12.90 14.53 -5.38
N GLU A 431 11.84 14.20 -6.12
CA GLU A 431 10.70 15.06 -6.38
C GLU A 431 9.66 14.86 -5.26
N ARG A 432 9.36 15.91 -4.50
CA ARG A 432 8.43 15.83 -3.37
C ARG A 432 7.00 16.21 -3.75
N LEU A 433 6.05 15.40 -3.27
CA LEU A 433 4.62 15.75 -3.25
C LEU A 433 4.21 16.01 -1.80
N LEU A 434 3.86 17.26 -1.45
CA LEU A 434 3.43 17.62 -0.09
C LEU A 434 2.00 17.17 0.20
N GLU A 435 1.11 17.33 -0.78
CA GLU A 435 -0.30 16.99 -0.64
C GLU A 435 -0.61 15.82 -1.58
N HIS A 436 -0.60 14.61 -1.03
CA HIS A 436 -1.00 13.42 -1.75
C HIS A 436 -2.51 13.20 -1.57
N PRO A 437 -3.32 13.32 -2.64
CA PRO A 437 -4.79 13.27 -2.51
C PRO A 437 -5.37 11.90 -2.14
N GLY A 438 -4.53 10.87 -2.08
CA GLY A 438 -4.94 9.52 -1.73
C GLY A 438 -5.38 8.68 -2.94
N SER A 439 -5.54 7.37 -2.68
CA SER A 439 -5.92 6.34 -3.64
C SER A 439 -7.29 6.56 -4.28
N SER A 440 -8.22 7.20 -3.57
CA SER A 440 -9.54 7.54 -4.11
C SER A 440 -9.47 8.43 -5.36
N LEU A 441 -8.47 9.33 -5.45
CA LEU A 441 -8.23 10.11 -6.67
C LEU A 441 -7.82 9.20 -7.83
N GLY A 442 -6.95 8.21 -7.58
CA GLY A 442 -6.57 7.21 -8.58
C GLY A 442 -7.79 6.45 -9.12
N ALA A 443 -8.70 6.04 -8.23
CA ALA A 443 -9.94 5.38 -8.62
C ALA A 443 -10.83 6.27 -9.51
N ALA A 444 -11.00 7.55 -9.15
CA ALA A 444 -11.74 8.51 -9.97
C ALA A 444 -11.09 8.69 -11.35
N PHE A 445 -9.76 8.79 -11.39
CA PHE A 445 -9.01 8.94 -12.63
C PHE A 445 -9.15 7.72 -13.54
N VAL A 446 -9.03 6.50 -12.97
CA VAL A 446 -9.24 5.23 -13.68
C VAL A 446 -10.65 5.16 -14.28
N ALA A 447 -11.67 5.63 -13.54
CA ALA A 447 -13.03 5.71 -14.06
C ALA A 447 -13.12 6.65 -15.27
N GLY A 448 -12.42 7.77 -15.24
CA GLY A 448 -12.33 8.70 -16.38
C GLY A 448 -11.67 8.07 -17.60
N MET A 449 -10.56 7.38 -17.41
CA MET A 449 -9.83 6.69 -18.49
C MET A 449 -10.66 5.53 -19.08
N GLY A 450 -11.22 4.69 -18.23
CA GLY A 450 -11.99 3.51 -18.65
C GLY A 450 -13.29 3.85 -19.38
N THR A 451 -13.83 5.06 -19.19
CA THR A 451 -15.05 5.54 -19.87
C THR A 451 -14.78 6.53 -21.01
N GLY A 452 -13.51 6.87 -21.26
CA GLY A 452 -13.13 7.84 -22.29
C GLY A 452 -13.49 9.29 -21.94
N VAL A 453 -13.76 9.59 -20.68
CA VAL A 453 -13.92 10.97 -20.16
C VAL A 453 -12.56 11.65 -20.05
N LEU A 454 -11.52 10.87 -19.72
CA LEU A 454 -10.11 11.22 -19.79
C LEU A 454 -9.44 10.32 -20.84
N ASP A 455 -8.38 10.81 -21.48
CA ASP A 455 -7.68 10.14 -22.58
C ASP A 455 -6.14 10.13 -22.43
N ASP A 456 -5.62 10.71 -21.33
CA ASP A 456 -4.19 10.86 -21.08
C ASP A 456 -3.85 10.50 -19.63
N TRP A 457 -3.11 9.41 -19.41
CA TRP A 457 -2.67 8.97 -18.09
C TRP A 457 -1.74 9.98 -17.42
N SER A 458 -0.92 10.72 -18.19
CA SER A 458 -0.01 11.72 -17.65
C SER A 458 -0.73 12.93 -17.04
N ALA A 459 -2.01 13.12 -17.38
CA ALA A 459 -2.84 14.18 -16.83
C ALA A 459 -3.07 14.06 -15.31
N ILE A 460 -2.73 12.92 -14.67
CA ILE A 460 -2.72 12.78 -13.21
C ILE A 460 -1.87 13.85 -12.53
N GLY A 461 -0.78 14.28 -13.15
CA GLY A 461 0.07 15.37 -12.67
C GLY A 461 -0.62 16.74 -12.54
N ARG A 462 -1.86 16.90 -13.04
CA ARG A 462 -2.66 18.11 -12.80
C ARG A 462 -3.25 18.14 -11.39
N TYR A 463 -3.45 16.97 -10.77
CA TYR A 463 -4.10 16.82 -9.46
C TYR A 463 -3.10 16.68 -8.33
N ALA A 464 -1.93 16.10 -8.60
CA ALA A 464 -0.85 15.93 -7.65
C ALA A 464 0.43 16.52 -8.25
N ARG A 465 0.99 17.55 -7.61
CA ARG A 465 2.12 18.30 -8.15
C ARG A 465 3.33 18.19 -7.26
N CYS A 466 4.48 18.02 -7.88
CA CYS A 466 5.76 18.23 -7.23
C CYS A 466 5.87 19.70 -6.78
N ASP A 467 6.16 19.93 -5.50
CA ASP A 467 6.39 21.26 -4.96
C ASP A 467 7.89 21.63 -4.94
N ARG A 468 8.77 20.63 -4.81
CA ARG A 468 10.20 20.83 -4.71
C ARG A 468 10.97 19.58 -5.16
N VAL A 469 12.13 19.83 -5.78
CA VAL A 469 13.13 18.81 -6.10
C VAL A 469 14.34 18.99 -5.16
N PHE A 470 14.81 17.90 -4.57
CA PHE A 470 15.99 17.83 -3.72
C PHE A 470 17.10 17.16 -4.52
N GLU A 471 18.09 17.93 -4.90
CA GLU A 471 19.27 17.43 -5.62
C GLU A 471 20.26 16.79 -4.64
N PRO A 472 20.89 15.65 -5.00
CA PRO A 472 21.90 15.03 -4.16
C PRO A 472 23.16 15.89 -4.03
N ASP A 473 23.68 16.04 -2.81
CA ASP A 473 24.95 16.71 -2.54
C ASP A 473 26.11 15.72 -2.71
N GLY A 474 26.80 15.78 -3.84
CA GLY A 474 27.93 14.90 -4.15
C GLY A 474 29.06 14.93 -3.12
N SER A 475 29.17 16.00 -2.31
CA SER A 475 30.19 16.08 -1.24
C SER A 475 29.91 15.15 -0.06
N ARG A 476 28.68 14.65 0.07
CA ARG A 476 28.21 13.75 1.13
C ARG A 476 28.18 12.28 0.71
N THR A 477 28.30 11.99 -0.58
CA THR A 477 28.11 10.65 -1.16
C THR A 477 29.02 9.61 -0.53
N GLU A 478 30.31 9.87 -0.39
CA GLU A 478 31.27 8.89 0.18
C GLU A 478 30.91 8.54 1.63
N ALA A 479 30.62 9.55 2.45
CA ALA A 479 30.23 9.33 3.86
C ALA A 479 28.93 8.52 3.99
N TYR A 480 27.94 8.75 3.12
CA TYR A 480 26.70 7.95 3.12
C TYR A 480 26.91 6.53 2.59
N ARG A 481 27.75 6.32 1.59
CA ARG A 481 28.12 4.97 1.14
C ARG A 481 28.80 4.17 2.25
N ASP A 482 29.71 4.78 2.99
CA ASP A 482 30.39 4.15 4.13
C ASP A 482 29.37 3.78 5.24
N ALA A 483 28.51 4.73 5.62
CA ALA A 483 27.48 4.52 6.64
C ALA A 483 26.46 3.43 6.21
N TYR A 484 26.06 3.43 4.94
CA TYR A 484 25.21 2.39 4.36
C TYR A 484 25.89 1.01 4.36
N GLY A 485 27.18 0.95 4.04
CA GLY A 485 27.97 -0.29 4.14
C GLY A 485 27.94 -0.87 5.56
N ILE A 486 28.09 -0.01 6.59
CA ILE A 486 28.00 -0.40 8.00
C ILE A 486 26.56 -0.86 8.33
N TYR A 487 25.53 -0.15 7.87
CA TYR A 487 24.13 -0.52 8.05
C TYR A 487 23.84 -1.94 7.53
N ARG A 488 24.27 -2.27 6.32
CA ARG A 488 24.12 -3.59 5.71
C ARG A 488 24.89 -4.69 6.46
N ASP A 489 26.13 -4.39 6.87
CA ASP A 489 26.97 -5.34 7.61
C ASP A 489 26.45 -5.58 9.01
N LEU A 490 25.89 -4.57 9.66
CA LEU A 490 25.33 -4.65 11.00
C LEU A 490 24.17 -5.67 11.07
N TYR A 491 23.23 -5.63 10.11
CA TYR A 491 22.16 -6.62 10.02
C TYR A 491 22.72 -8.05 9.92
N ARG A 492 23.65 -8.31 8.99
CA ARG A 492 24.24 -9.63 8.78
C ARG A 492 24.93 -10.18 10.03
N ARG A 493 25.50 -9.30 10.87
CA ARG A 493 26.16 -9.71 12.13
C ARG A 493 25.15 -9.98 13.24
N LEU A 494 23.98 -9.37 13.21
CA LEU A 494 22.97 -9.45 14.26
C LEU A 494 21.84 -10.44 13.94
N GLU A 495 21.62 -10.81 12.69
CA GLU A 495 20.51 -11.69 12.28
C GLU A 495 20.45 -13.00 13.08
N THR A 496 21.61 -13.56 13.46
CA THR A 496 21.69 -14.78 14.26
C THR A 496 21.35 -14.56 15.76
N LEU A 497 21.36 -13.31 16.24
CA LEU A 497 21.02 -12.94 17.61
C LEU A 497 19.54 -12.63 17.80
N TYR A 498 18.84 -12.18 16.75
CA TYR A 498 17.44 -11.77 16.83
C TYR A 498 16.49 -12.86 17.34
N PRO A 499 16.64 -14.15 16.94
CA PRO A 499 15.83 -15.22 17.54
C PRO A 499 15.95 -15.30 19.04
N ALA A 500 17.18 -15.28 19.57
CA ALA A 500 17.41 -15.33 21.01
C ALA A 500 16.85 -14.11 21.76
N LEU A 501 16.90 -12.93 21.14
CA LEU A 501 16.28 -11.72 21.70
C LEU A 501 14.75 -11.79 21.69
N ALA A 502 14.15 -12.40 20.66
CA ALA A 502 12.70 -12.56 20.55
C ALA A 502 12.15 -13.58 21.56
N ASP A 503 12.97 -14.54 21.99
CA ASP A 503 12.62 -15.57 22.96
C ASP A 503 12.77 -15.10 24.43
N LEU A 504 13.31 -13.90 24.67
CA LEU A 504 13.35 -13.33 26.01
C LEU A 504 11.93 -12.99 26.51
N PRO A 505 11.64 -13.22 27.81
CA PRO A 505 10.33 -12.91 28.36
C PRO A 505 9.96 -11.44 28.11
N ALA A 506 8.77 -11.21 27.55
CA ALA A 506 8.18 -9.88 27.52
C ALA A 506 7.84 -9.44 28.95
N ALA A 507 8.17 -8.19 29.31
CA ALA A 507 7.87 -7.62 30.62
C ALA A 507 6.38 -7.36 30.80
#